data_659f0d56b99633962b4224c0dd956918
#
_entry.id   659f0d56b99633962b4224c0dd956918
#
_cell.length_a   1.000
_cell.length_b   1.000
_cell.length_c   1.000
_cell.angle_alpha   90.00
_cell.angle_beta   90.00
_cell.angle_gamma   90.00
#
_symmetry.space_group_name_H-M   'P 1'
#
loop_
_entity.id
_entity.type
_entity.pdbx_description
1 polymer ?
#
loop_
_entity_poly.entity_id
_entity_poly.type
_entity_poly.pdbx_seq_one_letter_code
_entity_poly.pdbx_strand_id
1 'polypeptide(L)'
;MSPGERSLRADARRNREKVLRAAREAFAARGYGVPLDEIAALAGVGPGTVYRHFPSKEALFEAVVGARVDDLIDDARERAAAADPGAAFFGFLARMGKEAAAKRDLPDAISVDGAVQDAMREAFGVLLRRAQQGGAVRADVTMPDLLMLLKGLMRSLQDVPPGAAGDAQRDRVIAVVMDGLRRRAVPQHGA
;
A
#
# COMPACT_ATOMS: atom_id res chain seq x y z
N MET A 1 -19.96 -14.66 -29.25
CA MET A 1 -18.83 -13.73 -29.09
C MET A 1 -17.74 -14.16 -30.06
N SER A 2 -17.41 -13.30 -31.02
CA SER A 2 -16.46 -13.59 -32.12
C SER A 2 -15.02 -13.72 -31.62
N PRO A 3 -14.15 -14.54 -32.24
CA PRO A 3 -12.72 -14.63 -31.94
C PRO A 3 -12.00 -13.27 -31.95
N GLY A 4 -12.38 -12.39 -32.89
CA GLY A 4 -11.83 -11.03 -32.98
C GLY A 4 -12.17 -10.12 -31.82
N GLU A 5 -13.39 -10.18 -31.27
CA GLU A 5 -13.80 -9.39 -30.10
C GLU A 5 -13.05 -9.81 -28.83
N ARG A 6 -12.73 -11.10 -28.68
CA ARG A 6 -11.92 -11.61 -27.56
C ARG A 6 -10.48 -11.11 -27.64
N SER A 7 -9.89 -11.06 -28.84
CA SER A 7 -8.54 -10.53 -29.06
C SER A 7 -8.46 -9.04 -28.72
N LEU A 8 -9.40 -8.23 -29.23
CA LEU A 8 -9.43 -6.77 -28.96
C LEU A 8 -9.59 -6.44 -27.47
N ARG A 9 -10.44 -7.19 -26.73
CA ARG A 9 -10.59 -7.01 -25.30
C ARG A 9 -9.33 -7.41 -24.51
N ALA A 10 -8.67 -8.49 -24.95
CA ALA A 10 -7.40 -8.92 -24.35
C ALA A 10 -6.29 -7.91 -24.59
N ASP A 11 -6.22 -7.30 -25.78
CA ASP A 11 -5.26 -6.25 -26.11
C ASP A 11 -5.52 -4.97 -25.29
N ALA A 12 -6.79 -4.57 -25.19
CA ALA A 12 -7.18 -3.40 -24.37
C ALA A 12 -6.81 -3.61 -22.91
N ARG A 13 -7.05 -4.80 -22.33
CA ARG A 13 -6.66 -5.12 -20.96
C ARG A 13 -5.13 -5.07 -20.79
N ARG A 14 -4.37 -5.69 -21.69
CA ARG A 14 -2.90 -5.65 -21.67
C ARG A 14 -2.36 -4.22 -21.74
N ASN A 15 -2.93 -3.39 -22.58
CA ASN A 15 -2.53 -1.99 -22.69
C ASN A 15 -2.86 -1.20 -21.41
N ARG A 16 -4.03 -1.43 -20.80
CA ARG A 16 -4.40 -0.82 -19.52
C ARG A 16 -3.41 -1.20 -18.41
N GLU A 17 -3.02 -2.49 -18.33
CA GLU A 17 -2.05 -3.00 -17.36
C GLU A 17 -0.65 -2.38 -17.58
N LYS A 18 -0.20 -2.22 -18.84
CA LYS A 18 1.06 -1.54 -19.17
C LYS A 18 1.06 -0.07 -18.70
N VAL A 19 -0.03 0.65 -18.97
CA VAL A 19 -0.18 2.04 -18.54
C VAL A 19 -0.17 2.17 -17.03
N LEU A 20 -0.90 1.32 -16.30
CA LEU A 20 -0.92 1.33 -14.83
C LEU A 20 0.47 1.05 -14.25
N ARG A 21 1.22 0.09 -14.80
CA ARG A 21 2.58 -0.21 -14.34
C ARG A 21 3.52 0.96 -14.58
N ALA A 22 3.54 1.53 -15.80
CA ALA A 22 4.36 2.69 -16.12
C ALA A 22 4.00 3.91 -15.26
N ALA A 23 2.70 4.14 -15.01
CA ALA A 23 2.24 5.21 -14.14
C ALA A 23 2.68 5.00 -12.68
N ARG A 24 2.59 3.76 -12.15
CA ARG A 24 3.08 3.41 -10.81
C ARG A 24 4.56 3.76 -10.64
N GLU A 25 5.40 3.35 -11.60
CA GLU A 25 6.84 3.61 -11.60
C GLU A 25 7.15 5.12 -11.73
N ALA A 26 6.47 5.81 -12.66
CA ALA A 26 6.66 7.23 -12.89
C ALA A 26 6.24 8.09 -11.69
N PHE A 27 5.08 7.82 -11.11
CA PHE A 27 4.61 8.53 -9.92
C PHE A 27 5.47 8.25 -8.68
N ALA A 28 5.96 7.02 -8.53
CA ALA A 28 6.88 6.68 -7.43
C ALA A 28 8.23 7.40 -7.54
N ALA A 29 8.77 7.54 -8.75
CA ALA A 29 10.09 8.13 -8.99
C ALA A 29 10.07 9.66 -8.99
N ARG A 30 9.00 10.28 -9.50
CA ARG A 30 8.96 11.71 -9.83
C ARG A 30 7.70 12.45 -9.33
N GLY A 31 6.89 11.78 -8.51
CA GLY A 31 5.66 12.34 -7.96
C GLY A 31 4.54 12.52 -8.99
N TYR A 32 3.45 13.15 -8.54
CA TYR A 32 2.26 13.38 -9.37
C TYR A 32 2.49 14.33 -10.56
N GLY A 33 3.60 15.10 -10.60
CA GLY A 33 3.91 16.07 -11.65
C GLY A 33 4.09 15.50 -13.06
N VAL A 34 4.38 14.19 -13.21
CA VAL A 34 4.67 13.53 -14.50
C VAL A 34 3.54 13.69 -15.51
N PRO A 35 3.80 14.17 -16.76
CA PRO A 35 2.78 14.29 -17.80
C PRO A 35 2.25 12.92 -18.28
N LEU A 36 0.96 12.86 -18.69
CA LEU A 36 0.36 11.64 -19.23
C LEU A 36 1.04 11.12 -20.51
N ASP A 37 1.50 12.03 -21.36
CA ASP A 37 2.19 11.67 -22.60
C ASP A 37 3.51 10.96 -22.34
N GLU A 38 4.21 11.33 -21.28
CA GLU A 38 5.41 10.65 -20.85
C GLU A 38 5.11 9.26 -20.28
N ILE A 39 4.03 9.12 -19.52
CA ILE A 39 3.55 7.81 -19.05
C ILE A 39 3.16 6.92 -20.25
N ALA A 40 2.55 7.47 -21.30
CA ALA A 40 2.25 6.75 -22.53
C ALA A 40 3.51 6.22 -23.19
N ALA A 41 4.55 7.06 -23.30
CA ALA A 41 5.85 6.68 -23.86
C ALA A 41 6.51 5.55 -23.03
N LEU A 42 6.51 5.66 -21.70
CA LEU A 42 7.04 4.63 -20.79
C LEU A 42 6.26 3.32 -20.90
N ALA A 43 4.96 3.38 -21.12
CA ALA A 43 4.12 2.20 -21.30
C ALA A 43 4.24 1.55 -22.71
N GLY A 44 4.89 2.24 -23.65
CA GLY A 44 5.00 1.81 -25.05
C GLY A 44 3.65 1.81 -25.78
N VAL A 45 2.78 2.78 -25.46
CA VAL A 45 1.46 2.96 -26.09
C VAL A 45 1.28 4.39 -26.59
N GLY A 46 0.39 4.58 -27.57
CA GLY A 46 0.05 5.94 -28.00
C GLY A 46 -0.73 6.73 -26.96
N PRO A 47 -0.59 8.09 -26.89
CA PRO A 47 -1.33 8.94 -25.96
C PRO A 47 -2.85 8.72 -26.01
N GLY A 48 -3.43 8.59 -27.19
CA GLY A 48 -4.85 8.28 -27.37
C GLY A 48 -5.30 6.95 -26.74
N THR A 49 -4.38 6.01 -26.53
CA THR A 49 -4.67 4.76 -25.82
C THR A 49 -4.78 5.02 -24.32
N VAL A 50 -3.93 5.88 -23.76
CA VAL A 50 -4.00 6.27 -22.36
C VAL A 50 -5.31 6.99 -22.06
N TYR A 51 -5.66 8.04 -22.84
CA TYR A 51 -6.89 8.81 -22.66
C TYR A 51 -8.16 7.96 -22.82
N ARG A 52 -8.12 6.91 -23.65
CA ARG A 52 -9.24 5.99 -23.81
C ARG A 52 -9.51 5.14 -22.58
N HIS A 53 -8.47 4.80 -21.82
CA HIS A 53 -8.58 4.02 -20.57
C HIS A 53 -8.72 4.89 -19.35
N PHE A 54 -8.10 6.07 -19.36
CA PHE A 54 -8.02 7.00 -18.24
C PHE A 54 -8.26 8.42 -18.78
N PRO A 55 -9.49 8.94 -18.65
CA PRO A 55 -9.88 10.21 -19.28
C PRO A 55 -9.14 11.41 -18.71
N SER A 56 -8.53 11.27 -17.53
CA SER A 56 -7.73 12.31 -16.91
C SER A 56 -6.54 11.71 -16.14
N LYS A 57 -5.62 12.57 -15.71
CA LYS A 57 -4.49 12.19 -14.87
C LYS A 57 -4.94 11.72 -13.50
N GLU A 58 -5.97 12.36 -12.97
CA GLU A 58 -6.63 12.01 -11.71
C GLU A 58 -7.17 10.60 -11.78
N ALA A 59 -7.92 10.25 -12.86
CA ALA A 59 -8.47 8.92 -13.08
C ALA A 59 -7.38 7.84 -13.19
N LEU A 60 -6.25 8.14 -13.83
CA LEU A 60 -5.10 7.25 -13.88
C LEU A 60 -4.48 7.08 -12.50
N PHE A 61 -4.35 8.17 -11.76
CA PHE A 61 -3.76 8.15 -10.43
C PHE A 61 -4.63 7.38 -9.43
N GLU A 62 -5.95 7.61 -9.43
CA GLU A 62 -6.92 6.84 -8.64
C GLU A 62 -6.84 5.34 -8.93
N ALA A 63 -6.73 4.97 -10.21
CA ALA A 63 -6.57 3.58 -10.60
C ALA A 63 -5.23 2.96 -10.12
N VAL A 64 -4.14 3.75 -10.11
CA VAL A 64 -2.84 3.32 -9.55
C VAL A 64 -2.93 3.12 -8.04
N VAL A 65 -3.62 4.03 -7.33
CA VAL A 65 -3.83 3.89 -5.88
C VAL A 65 -4.72 2.70 -5.57
N GLY A 66 -5.82 2.52 -6.31
CA GLY A 66 -6.73 1.38 -6.14
C GLY A 66 -5.99 0.04 -6.31
N ALA A 67 -5.25 -0.13 -7.42
CA ALA A 67 -4.47 -1.34 -7.65
C ALA A 67 -3.44 -1.62 -6.55
N ARG A 68 -2.88 -0.56 -5.93
CA ARG A 68 -1.96 -0.73 -4.81
C ARG A 68 -2.66 -1.14 -3.52
N VAL A 69 -3.85 -0.62 -3.26
CA VAL A 69 -4.65 -1.05 -2.10
C VAL A 69 -5.03 -2.52 -2.26
N ASP A 70 -5.40 -2.95 -3.47
CA ASP A 70 -5.67 -4.37 -3.77
C ASP A 70 -4.44 -5.25 -3.48
N ASP A 71 -3.24 -4.85 -3.93
CA ASP A 71 -1.98 -5.55 -3.63
C ASP A 71 -1.72 -5.66 -2.10
N LEU A 72 -2.06 -4.62 -1.33
CA LEU A 72 -1.91 -4.63 0.13
C LEU A 72 -2.93 -5.55 0.81
N ILE A 73 -4.15 -5.58 0.31
CA ILE A 73 -5.21 -6.48 0.80
C ILE A 73 -4.80 -7.94 0.57
N ASP A 74 -4.30 -8.25 -0.63
CA ASP A 74 -3.88 -9.59 -0.99
C ASP A 74 -2.64 -10.04 -0.18
N ASP A 75 -1.64 -9.17 0.00
CA ASP A 75 -0.48 -9.45 0.87
C ASP A 75 -0.92 -9.68 2.34
N ALA A 76 -1.86 -8.90 2.85
CA ALA A 76 -2.38 -9.10 4.20
C ALA A 76 -3.11 -10.44 4.35
N ARG A 77 -3.89 -10.84 3.35
CA ARG A 77 -4.59 -12.13 3.32
C ARG A 77 -3.62 -13.30 3.26
N GLU A 78 -2.60 -13.21 2.39
CA GLU A 78 -1.56 -14.24 2.25
C GLU A 78 -0.79 -14.41 3.57
N ARG A 79 -0.34 -13.30 4.16
CA ARG A 79 0.37 -13.30 5.45
C ARG A 79 -0.51 -13.78 6.61
N ALA A 80 -1.81 -13.53 6.53
CA ALA A 80 -2.74 -14.06 7.53
C ALA A 80 -2.77 -15.59 7.57
N ALA A 81 -2.34 -16.31 6.52
CA ALA A 81 -2.23 -17.75 6.51
C ALA A 81 -0.86 -18.28 7.05
N ALA A 82 0.10 -17.41 7.35
CA ALA A 82 1.44 -17.80 7.79
C ALA A 82 1.43 -18.54 9.12
N ALA A 83 2.42 -19.46 9.31
CA ALA A 83 2.58 -20.24 10.52
C ALA A 83 2.99 -19.38 11.74
N ASP A 84 3.77 -18.30 11.52
CA ASP A 84 4.13 -17.31 12.54
C ASP A 84 3.33 -16.03 12.33
N PRO A 85 2.21 -15.84 13.05
CA PRO A 85 1.39 -14.65 12.91
C PRO A 85 2.08 -13.36 13.34
N GLY A 86 3.02 -13.44 14.29
CA GLY A 86 3.77 -12.29 14.77
C GLY A 86 4.73 -11.77 13.70
N ALA A 87 5.56 -12.66 13.14
CA ALA A 87 6.46 -12.31 12.05
C ALA A 87 5.69 -11.81 10.82
N ALA A 88 4.54 -12.42 10.50
CA ALA A 88 3.67 -12.00 9.40
C ALA A 88 3.15 -10.57 9.58
N PHE A 89 2.62 -10.26 10.77
CA PHE A 89 2.08 -8.93 11.11
C PHE A 89 3.16 -7.85 11.06
N PHE A 90 4.28 -8.04 11.76
CA PHE A 90 5.35 -7.04 11.78
C PHE A 90 6.05 -6.91 10.43
N GLY A 91 6.20 -8.00 9.68
CA GLY A 91 6.71 -7.98 8.31
C GLY A 91 5.80 -7.19 7.35
N PHE A 92 4.47 -7.29 7.52
CA PHE A 92 3.50 -6.48 6.78
C PHE A 92 3.64 -4.98 7.10
N LEU A 93 3.73 -4.62 8.39
CA LEU A 93 3.91 -3.22 8.80
C LEU A 93 5.24 -2.64 8.31
N ALA A 94 6.33 -3.41 8.36
CA ALA A 94 7.63 -3.01 7.84
C ALA A 94 7.58 -2.73 6.34
N ARG A 95 6.91 -3.58 5.57
CA ARG A 95 6.70 -3.37 4.14
C ARG A 95 5.91 -2.08 3.89
N MET A 96 4.78 -1.89 4.57
CA MET A 96 3.98 -0.66 4.43
C MET A 96 4.80 0.60 4.72
N GLY A 97 5.62 0.59 5.78
CA GLY A 97 6.49 1.71 6.14
C GLY A 97 7.53 2.02 5.06
N LYS A 98 8.19 1.00 4.51
CA LYS A 98 9.15 1.18 3.40
C LYS A 98 8.48 1.75 2.15
N GLU A 99 7.29 1.28 1.85
CA GLU A 99 6.54 1.75 0.70
C GLU A 99 5.99 3.17 0.87
N ALA A 100 5.62 3.58 2.09
CA ALA A 100 5.21 4.95 2.39
C ALA A 100 6.36 5.95 2.16
N ALA A 101 7.58 5.54 2.50
CA ALA A 101 8.78 6.35 2.30
C ALA A 101 9.10 6.66 0.82
N ALA A 102 8.68 5.79 -0.09
CA ALA A 102 8.86 5.99 -1.53
C ALA A 102 7.83 6.96 -2.15
N LYS A 103 6.83 7.42 -1.38
CA LYS A 103 5.72 8.24 -1.85
C LYS A 103 5.85 9.68 -1.38
N ARG A 104 6.64 10.47 -2.08
CA ARG A 104 6.65 11.93 -1.94
C ARG A 104 5.72 12.54 -2.97
N ASP A 105 5.06 13.63 -2.62
CA ASP A 105 4.27 14.47 -3.51
C ASP A 105 2.98 13.82 -4.07
N LEU A 106 2.37 12.89 -3.32
CA LEU A 106 1.07 12.39 -3.68
C LEU A 106 -0.05 13.24 -3.07
N PRO A 107 -1.11 13.59 -3.83
CA PRO A 107 -2.24 14.34 -3.30
C PRO A 107 -2.89 13.63 -2.11
N ASP A 108 -3.16 14.37 -1.02
CA ASP A 108 -3.83 13.86 0.19
C ASP A 108 -5.29 13.43 -0.04
N ALA A 109 -5.84 13.72 -1.22
CA ALA A 109 -7.27 13.75 -1.50
C ALA A 109 -7.79 12.54 -2.27
N ILE A 110 -7.20 11.34 -2.14
CA ILE A 110 -7.80 10.19 -2.79
C ILE A 110 -8.73 9.49 -1.82
N SER A 111 -10.02 9.66 -2.09
CA SER A 111 -11.06 8.86 -1.46
C SER A 111 -11.00 7.43 -2.04
N VAL A 112 -10.58 6.49 -1.23
CA VAL A 112 -10.71 5.07 -1.56
C VAL A 112 -12.19 4.70 -1.41
N ASP A 113 -12.75 3.98 -2.39
CA ASP A 113 -14.15 3.50 -2.34
C ASP A 113 -14.44 2.79 -1.00
N GLY A 114 -15.64 2.99 -0.46
CA GLY A 114 -16.08 2.39 0.80
C GLY A 114 -15.93 0.87 0.83
N ALA A 115 -16.25 0.18 -0.27
CA ALA A 115 -16.08 -1.27 -0.38
C ALA A 115 -14.61 -1.71 -0.27
N VAL A 116 -13.69 -0.95 -0.86
CA VAL A 116 -12.24 -1.20 -0.76
C VAL A 116 -11.74 -0.91 0.65
N GLN A 117 -12.26 0.13 1.31
CA GLN A 117 -11.94 0.42 2.71
C GLN A 117 -12.38 -0.72 3.65
N ASP A 118 -13.56 -1.29 3.42
CA ASP A 118 -14.07 -2.39 4.21
C ASP A 118 -13.26 -3.67 3.98
N ALA A 119 -12.91 -3.99 2.74
CA ALA A 119 -12.05 -5.13 2.41
C ALA A 119 -10.65 -5.00 3.06
N MET A 120 -10.07 -3.79 3.05
CA MET A 120 -8.81 -3.49 3.71
C MET A 120 -8.92 -3.67 5.24
N ARG A 121 -9.99 -3.13 5.84
CA ARG A 121 -10.24 -3.27 7.29
C ARG A 121 -10.41 -4.73 7.69
N GLU A 122 -11.09 -5.52 6.88
CA GLU A 122 -11.27 -6.96 7.11
C GLU A 122 -9.93 -7.70 7.04
N ALA A 123 -9.17 -7.55 5.96
CA ALA A 123 -7.88 -8.24 5.75
C ALA A 123 -6.87 -7.91 6.86
N PHE A 124 -6.70 -6.62 7.17
CA PHE A 124 -5.80 -6.17 8.24
C PHE A 124 -6.30 -6.61 9.61
N GLY A 125 -7.63 -6.64 9.81
CA GLY A 125 -8.24 -7.12 11.05
C GLY A 125 -7.98 -8.60 11.30
N VAL A 126 -7.99 -9.45 10.27
CA VAL A 126 -7.62 -10.86 10.40
C VAL A 126 -6.15 -11.00 10.81
N LEU A 127 -5.26 -10.26 10.15
CA LEU A 127 -3.82 -10.29 10.43
C LEU A 127 -3.52 -9.83 11.87
N LEU A 128 -4.15 -8.73 12.32
CA LEU A 128 -4.03 -8.22 13.69
C LEU A 128 -4.52 -9.25 14.72
N ARG A 129 -5.74 -9.77 14.55
CA ARG A 129 -6.30 -10.76 15.49
C ARG A 129 -5.43 -12.00 15.63
N ARG A 130 -4.91 -12.52 14.53
CA ARG A 130 -3.99 -13.68 14.57
C ARG A 130 -2.70 -13.38 15.34
N ALA A 131 -2.10 -12.21 15.14
CA ALA A 131 -0.91 -11.80 15.87
C ALA A 131 -1.18 -11.57 17.37
N GLN A 132 -2.37 -11.09 17.73
CA GLN A 132 -2.82 -10.99 19.13
C GLN A 132 -3.04 -12.34 19.77
N GLN A 133 -3.72 -13.25 19.08
CA GLN A 133 -3.93 -14.63 19.54
C GLN A 133 -2.62 -15.40 19.71
N GLY A 134 -1.65 -15.17 18.81
CA GLY A 134 -0.28 -15.69 18.92
C GLY A 134 0.58 -15.03 19.99
N GLY A 135 0.04 -14.01 20.70
CA GLY A 135 0.75 -13.32 21.78
C GLY A 135 1.86 -12.38 21.33
N ALA A 136 1.96 -12.09 20.04
CA ALA A 136 2.99 -11.20 19.49
C ALA A 136 2.59 -9.71 19.62
N VAL A 137 1.31 -9.43 19.46
CA VAL A 137 0.75 -8.07 19.56
C VAL A 137 -0.10 -7.94 20.82
N ARG A 138 -0.05 -6.77 21.44
CA ARG A 138 -0.85 -6.43 22.63
C ARG A 138 -2.36 -6.49 22.31
N ALA A 139 -3.16 -7.06 23.23
CA ALA A 139 -4.58 -7.35 22.99
C ALA A 139 -5.50 -6.13 23.05
N ASP A 140 -5.05 -5.03 23.63
CA ASP A 140 -5.80 -3.79 23.82
C ASP A 140 -5.79 -2.87 22.57
N VAL A 141 -4.98 -3.19 21.55
CA VAL A 141 -4.98 -2.45 20.26
C VAL A 141 -6.15 -2.91 19.40
N THR A 142 -7.03 -1.97 19.06
CA THR A 142 -8.15 -2.22 18.15
C THR A 142 -7.78 -1.93 16.68
N MET A 143 -8.62 -2.39 15.76
CA MET A 143 -8.43 -2.08 14.33
C MET A 143 -8.49 -0.57 14.03
N PRO A 144 -9.41 0.22 14.61
CA PRO A 144 -9.39 1.68 14.50
C PRO A 144 -8.07 2.30 14.98
N ASP A 145 -7.52 1.84 16.10
CA ASP A 145 -6.23 2.35 16.63
C ASP A 145 -5.10 2.07 15.67
N LEU A 146 -5.04 0.84 15.12
CA LEU A 146 -4.03 0.45 14.14
C LEU A 146 -4.10 1.32 12.88
N LEU A 147 -5.30 1.55 12.34
CA LEU A 147 -5.48 2.41 11.15
C LEU A 147 -5.06 3.85 11.42
N MET A 148 -5.39 4.39 12.60
CA MET A 148 -4.98 5.74 13.01
C MET A 148 -3.46 5.85 13.10
N LEU A 149 -2.81 4.88 13.76
CA LEU A 149 -1.35 4.81 13.88
C LEU A 149 -0.68 4.71 12.51
N LEU A 150 -1.17 3.82 11.64
CA LEU A 150 -0.61 3.65 10.29
C LEU A 150 -0.78 4.91 9.45
N LYS A 151 -1.94 5.56 9.49
CA LYS A 151 -2.17 6.82 8.76
C LYS A 151 -1.22 7.91 9.23
N GLY A 152 -1.06 8.10 10.53
CA GLY A 152 -0.15 9.08 11.11
C GLY A 152 1.31 8.77 10.79
N LEU A 153 1.72 7.50 10.92
CA LEU A 153 3.07 7.04 10.59
C LEU A 153 3.38 7.29 9.10
N MET A 154 2.50 6.86 8.20
CA MET A 154 2.70 7.03 6.76
C MET A 154 2.83 8.50 6.37
N ARG A 155 2.01 9.37 6.96
CA ARG A 155 2.11 10.81 6.73
C ARG A 155 3.46 11.36 7.20
N SER A 156 3.87 11.04 8.43
CA SER A 156 5.14 11.51 9.00
C SER A 156 6.36 11.01 8.21
N LEU A 157 6.31 9.79 7.66
CA LEU A 157 7.41 9.24 6.87
C LEU A 157 7.62 9.94 5.51
N GLN A 158 6.56 10.56 4.95
CA GLN A 158 6.65 11.34 3.71
C GLN A 158 7.46 12.63 3.89
N ASP A 159 7.41 13.22 5.09
CA ASP A 159 8.09 14.48 5.41
C ASP A 159 9.60 14.29 5.69
N VAL A 160 10.07 13.05 5.83
CA VAL A 160 11.49 12.76 6.11
C VAL A 160 12.32 12.93 4.84
N PRO A 161 13.39 13.76 4.84
CA PRO A 161 14.24 13.99 3.67
C PRO A 161 14.88 12.71 3.10
N PRO A 162 15.18 12.66 1.78
CA PRO A 162 15.88 11.52 1.19
C PRO A 162 17.32 11.40 1.65
N GLY A 163 17.88 10.19 1.56
CA GLY A 163 19.27 9.90 1.84
C GLY A 163 19.46 9.07 3.10
N ALA A 164 20.68 8.60 3.33
CA ALA A 164 21.01 7.63 4.38
C ALA A 164 20.56 8.06 5.80
N ALA A 165 20.67 9.34 6.13
CA ALA A 165 20.22 9.87 7.42
C ALA A 165 18.69 9.80 7.57
N GLY A 166 17.96 10.15 6.51
CA GLY A 166 16.49 10.06 6.47
C GLY A 166 16.01 8.61 6.49
N ASP A 167 16.67 7.71 5.78
CA ASP A 167 16.35 6.28 5.78
C ASP A 167 16.54 5.69 7.18
N ALA A 168 17.65 6.00 7.85
CA ALA A 168 17.87 5.59 9.23
C ALA A 168 16.85 6.20 10.21
N GLN A 169 16.36 7.44 9.97
CA GLN A 169 15.30 8.04 10.76
C GLN A 169 13.97 7.30 10.57
N ARG A 170 13.59 6.97 9.32
CA ARG A 170 12.38 6.19 9.01
C ARG A 170 12.41 4.83 9.71
N ASP A 171 13.52 4.11 9.59
CA ASP A 171 13.67 2.78 10.20
C ASP A 171 13.49 2.87 11.74
N ARG A 172 14.06 3.88 12.38
CA ARG A 172 13.89 4.08 13.83
C ARG A 172 12.43 4.39 14.19
N VAL A 173 11.75 5.26 13.45
CA VAL A 173 10.35 5.61 13.74
C VAL A 173 9.44 4.41 13.54
N ILE A 174 9.65 3.63 12.48
CA ILE A 174 8.93 2.37 12.24
C ILE A 174 9.18 1.40 13.39
N ALA A 175 10.44 1.22 13.83
CA ALA A 175 10.79 0.34 14.93
C ALA A 175 10.10 0.74 16.24
N VAL A 176 10.07 2.04 16.58
CA VAL A 176 9.37 2.55 17.78
C VAL A 176 7.88 2.22 17.76
N VAL A 177 7.22 2.39 16.61
CA VAL A 177 5.79 2.05 16.49
C VAL A 177 5.58 0.54 16.63
N MET A 178 6.43 -0.27 15.99
CA MET A 178 6.35 -1.74 16.10
C MET A 178 6.57 -2.21 17.53
N ASP A 179 7.55 -1.66 18.24
CA ASP A 179 7.84 -2.01 19.63
C ASP A 179 6.69 -1.61 20.55
N GLY A 180 6.02 -0.48 20.30
CA GLY A 180 4.81 -0.08 20.99
C GLY A 180 3.62 -1.01 20.81
N LEU A 181 3.56 -1.74 19.67
CA LEU A 181 2.53 -2.73 19.37
C LEU A 181 2.82 -4.12 19.95
N ARG A 182 4.08 -4.41 20.30
CA ARG A 182 4.46 -5.72 20.87
C ARG A 182 3.78 -5.95 22.20
N ARG A 183 3.44 -7.21 22.48
CA ARG A 183 2.97 -7.60 23.81
C ARG A 183 4.09 -7.33 24.82
N ARG A 184 3.81 -6.54 25.84
CA ARG A 184 4.74 -6.37 26.96
C ARG A 184 4.78 -7.67 27.77
N ALA A 185 5.98 -8.17 28.05
CA ALA A 185 6.12 -9.21 29.05
C ALA A 185 5.59 -8.61 30.39
N VAL A 186 4.60 -9.25 30.98
CA VAL A 186 4.18 -8.92 32.35
C VAL A 186 5.34 -9.31 33.25
N PRO A 187 5.96 -8.39 34.03
CA PRO A 187 6.95 -8.79 35.00
C PRO A 187 6.28 -9.79 35.94
N GLN A 188 6.80 -11.01 36.01
CA GLN A 188 6.39 -11.94 37.07
C GLN A 188 6.94 -11.34 38.36
N HIS A 189 6.07 -10.67 39.11
CA HIS A 189 6.35 -10.33 40.50
C HIS A 189 6.37 -11.67 41.21
N GLY A 190 7.57 -12.15 41.50
CA GLY A 190 7.79 -13.34 42.31
C GLY A 190 7.09 -13.13 43.67
N ALA A 191 6.30 -14.12 44.02
CA ALA A 191 5.72 -14.28 45.34
C ALA A 191 6.81 -14.55 46.40
#